data_76628c59b3dc0205d8dee04424ab1cd5
#
_entry.id   76628c59b3dc0205d8dee04424ab1cd5
#
_cell.length_a   1.000
_cell.length_b   1.000
_cell.length_c   1.000
_cell.angle_alpha   90.00
_cell.angle_beta   90.00
_cell.angle_gamma   90.00
#
_symmetry.space_group_name_H-M   'P 1'
#
loop_
_entity.id
_entity.type
_entity.pdbx_description
1 polymer ?
#
loop_
_entity_poly.entity_id
_entity_poly.type
_entity_poly.pdbx_seq_one_letter_code
_entity_poly.pdbx_strand_id
1 'polypeptide(L)'
;MRVFIINAYEDRKEKYDDERYEIFPAFWWEDIEEEQVAEYHFRHNARLDYRKKVVACSLSHQAVLGKIINEDLKDVFILEDDAIIEKWDRLKELKGCKEFCYIGGQINAPLMKDFKKFEDIKDSVRENFCKGINVIDPKEFRLAHACGYFIPNKRVAQDILSNIPNCKKERAIDTEYISLQKKGKITKFIYPAIATLYLPEAKKGFSYSTYKLLDDQWLY
;
A
#
# COMPACT_ATOMS: atom_id res chain seq x y z
N MET A 1 -17.90 6.20 5.58
CA MET A 1 -16.58 6.20 4.93
C MET A 1 -15.57 6.62 5.97
N ARG A 2 -14.57 5.84 6.25
CA ARG A 2 -13.49 6.15 7.20
C ARG A 2 -12.15 6.11 6.49
N VAL A 3 -11.24 6.99 6.85
CA VAL A 3 -9.88 7.02 6.31
C VAL A 3 -8.90 6.88 7.47
N PHE A 4 -8.33 5.69 7.61
CA PHE A 4 -7.29 5.42 8.59
C PHE A 4 -5.92 5.79 8.04
N ILE A 5 -5.15 6.46 8.87
CA ILE A 5 -3.73 6.71 8.64
C ILE A 5 -2.93 5.83 9.58
N ILE A 6 -2.17 4.88 9.06
CA ILE A 6 -1.21 4.11 9.86
C ILE A 6 -0.02 5.03 10.14
N ASN A 7 0.02 5.59 11.35
CA ASN A 7 1.01 6.60 11.70
C ASN A 7 2.07 6.07 12.66
N ALA A 8 3.32 6.06 12.19
CA ALA A 8 4.48 5.66 12.97
C ALA A 8 5.24 6.85 13.59
N TYR A 9 5.03 8.08 13.10
CA TYR A 9 5.82 9.23 13.49
C TYR A 9 4.94 10.39 13.96
N GLU A 10 5.23 10.92 15.15
CA GLU A 10 4.46 12.00 15.77
C GLU A 10 4.48 13.28 14.93
N ASP A 11 5.63 13.63 14.37
CA ASP A 11 5.83 14.80 13.52
C ASP A 11 5.09 14.74 12.18
N ARG A 12 4.54 13.59 11.83
CA ARG A 12 3.72 13.42 10.64
C ARG A 12 2.23 13.61 10.86
N LYS A 13 1.79 13.67 12.11
CA LYS A 13 0.36 13.83 12.43
C LYS A 13 -0.20 15.16 11.97
N GLU A 14 0.56 16.23 12.03
CA GLU A 14 0.10 17.58 11.70
C GLU A 14 -0.50 17.71 10.28
N LYS A 15 -0.01 16.93 9.33
CA LYS A 15 -0.56 16.93 7.96
C LYS A 15 -1.93 16.25 7.85
N TYR A 16 -2.36 15.55 8.88
CA TYR A 16 -3.66 14.89 8.98
C TYR A 16 -4.60 15.57 9.97
N ASP A 17 -4.43 16.87 10.20
CA ASP A 17 -5.31 17.72 11.04
C ASP A 17 -6.63 18.05 10.30
N ASP A 18 -7.20 17.05 9.68
CA ASP A 18 -8.49 17.10 8.97
C ASP A 18 -9.37 16.02 9.58
N GLU A 19 -10.57 16.40 10.05
CA GLU A 19 -11.52 15.48 10.69
C GLU A 19 -11.90 14.24 9.85
N ARG A 20 -11.60 14.28 8.55
CA ARG A 20 -11.80 13.15 7.65
C ARG A 20 -10.82 11.99 7.86
N TYR A 21 -9.68 12.27 8.50
CA TYR A 21 -8.69 11.28 8.83
C TYR A 21 -8.84 10.77 10.27
N GLU A 22 -8.68 9.48 10.45
CA GLU A 22 -8.58 8.83 11.76
C GLU A 22 -7.17 8.24 11.91
N ILE A 23 -6.41 8.76 12.85
CA ILE A 23 -5.05 8.25 13.10
C ILE A 23 -5.14 6.88 13.74
N PHE A 24 -4.51 5.91 13.11
CA PHE A 24 -4.31 4.58 13.64
C PHE A 24 -2.86 4.44 14.10
N PRO A 25 -2.59 4.19 15.39
CA PRO A 25 -1.23 4.07 15.89
C PRO A 25 -0.55 2.84 15.29
N ALA A 26 0.58 3.06 14.63
CA ALA A 26 1.40 1.98 14.13
C ALA A 26 2.17 1.30 15.26
N PHE A 27 2.55 0.04 15.07
CA PHE A 27 3.55 -0.58 15.92
C PHE A 27 4.88 0.16 15.73
N TRP A 28 5.49 0.54 16.85
CA TRP A 28 6.79 1.20 16.80
C TRP A 28 7.90 0.17 16.66
N TRP A 29 8.81 0.38 15.76
CA TRP A 29 9.81 -0.62 15.42
C TRP A 29 10.81 -0.91 16.57
N GLU A 30 11.05 0.04 17.46
CA GLU A 30 11.92 -0.16 18.63
C GLU A 30 11.27 -1.09 19.67
N ASP A 31 9.92 -1.12 19.72
CA ASP A 31 9.17 -1.99 20.63
C ASP A 31 9.06 -3.44 20.11
N ILE A 32 9.53 -3.70 18.89
CA ILE A 32 9.54 -5.06 18.34
C ILE A 32 10.68 -5.85 18.98
N GLU A 33 10.34 -6.94 19.65
CA GLU A 33 11.31 -7.83 20.26
C GLU A 33 12.05 -8.66 19.22
N GLU A 34 13.28 -9.09 19.55
CA GLU A 34 14.09 -9.91 18.63
C GLU A 34 13.46 -11.27 18.35
N GLU A 35 12.76 -11.82 19.31
CA GLU A 35 11.99 -13.07 19.19
C GLU A 35 10.88 -12.94 18.14
N GLN A 36 10.20 -11.82 18.10
CA GLN A 36 9.19 -11.53 17.05
C GLN A 36 9.85 -11.44 15.67
N VAL A 37 11.03 -10.80 15.59
CA VAL A 37 11.80 -10.74 14.33
C VAL A 37 12.27 -12.12 13.89
N ALA A 38 12.62 -12.99 14.83
CA ALA A 38 13.09 -14.35 14.54
C ALA A 38 12.01 -15.24 13.88
N GLU A 39 10.73 -14.91 14.08
CA GLU A 39 9.63 -15.60 13.40
C GLU A 39 9.58 -15.29 11.89
N TYR A 40 10.23 -14.21 11.46
CA TYR A 40 10.32 -13.78 10.08
C TYR A 40 11.63 -14.22 9.44
N HIS A 41 11.54 -14.87 8.29
CA HIS A 41 12.73 -15.22 7.53
C HIS A 41 13.12 -14.09 6.59
N PHE A 42 14.22 -13.43 6.87
CA PHE A 42 14.79 -12.40 6.00
C PHE A 42 15.81 -12.99 5.02
N ARG A 43 15.76 -12.55 3.77
CA ARG A 43 16.81 -12.85 2.81
C ARG A 43 18.03 -11.99 3.15
N HIS A 44 19.18 -12.65 3.30
CA HIS A 44 20.46 -12.00 3.57
C HIS A 44 20.59 -11.41 4.99
N ASN A 45 21.76 -10.85 5.25
CA ASN A 45 22.15 -10.24 6.53
C ASN A 45 21.58 -8.81 6.68
N ALA A 46 20.27 -8.64 6.50
CA ALA A 46 19.66 -7.36 6.76
C ALA A 46 19.88 -6.95 8.23
N ARG A 47 20.19 -5.69 8.47
CA ARG A 47 20.40 -5.14 9.81
C ARG A 47 19.14 -5.33 10.66
N LEU A 48 19.31 -5.52 11.96
CA LEU A 48 18.22 -5.77 12.88
C LEU A 48 17.18 -4.65 12.88
N ASP A 49 17.63 -3.39 12.86
CA ASP A 49 16.75 -2.22 12.81
C ASP A 49 15.84 -2.22 11.57
N TYR A 50 16.36 -2.58 10.40
CA TYR A 50 15.58 -2.74 9.19
C TYR A 50 14.54 -3.87 9.32
N ARG A 51 14.96 -5.02 9.89
CA ARG A 51 14.03 -6.15 10.10
C ARG A 51 12.89 -5.77 11.03
N LYS A 52 13.19 -5.08 12.14
CA LYS A 52 12.18 -4.56 13.08
C LYS A 52 11.18 -3.63 12.40
N LYS A 53 11.64 -2.72 11.53
CA LYS A 53 10.77 -1.83 10.75
C LYS A 53 9.82 -2.59 9.82
N VAL A 54 10.31 -3.61 9.14
CA VAL A 54 9.49 -4.45 8.25
C VAL A 54 8.43 -5.20 9.05
N VAL A 55 8.78 -5.75 10.22
CA VAL A 55 7.83 -6.45 11.10
C VAL A 55 6.78 -5.47 11.62
N ALA A 56 7.19 -4.31 12.15
CA ALA A 56 6.31 -3.29 12.67
C ALA A 56 5.28 -2.81 11.62
N CYS A 57 5.74 -2.54 10.40
CA CYS A 57 4.87 -2.19 9.28
C CYS A 57 3.83 -3.29 8.99
N SER A 58 4.27 -4.54 8.90
CA SER A 58 3.37 -5.68 8.65
C SER A 58 2.34 -5.85 9.76
N LEU A 59 2.75 -5.76 11.02
CA LEU A 59 1.84 -5.86 12.17
C LEU A 59 0.83 -4.72 12.20
N SER A 60 1.24 -3.50 11.84
CA SER A 60 0.37 -2.34 11.78
C SER A 60 -0.75 -2.52 10.75
N HIS A 61 -0.43 -2.99 9.55
CA HIS A 61 -1.44 -3.32 8.54
C HIS A 61 -2.38 -4.45 8.99
N GLN A 62 -1.85 -5.49 9.62
CA GLN A 62 -2.68 -6.58 10.16
C GLN A 62 -3.62 -6.08 11.25
N ALA A 63 -3.16 -5.18 12.12
CA ALA A 63 -3.97 -4.61 13.19
C ALA A 63 -5.13 -3.76 12.66
N VAL A 64 -4.90 -2.94 11.62
CA VAL A 64 -5.98 -2.19 10.95
C VAL A 64 -7.00 -3.14 10.32
N LEU A 65 -6.56 -4.19 9.65
CA LEU A 65 -7.47 -5.22 9.10
C LEU A 65 -8.26 -5.90 10.23
N GLY A 66 -7.61 -6.21 11.36
CA GLY A 66 -8.26 -6.73 12.57
C GLY A 66 -9.34 -5.80 13.13
N LYS A 67 -9.07 -4.48 13.18
CA LYS A 67 -10.05 -3.48 13.59
C LYS A 67 -11.26 -3.47 12.65
N ILE A 68 -11.05 -3.49 11.34
CA ILE A 68 -12.14 -3.54 10.36
C ILE A 68 -13.03 -4.76 10.58
N ILE A 69 -12.43 -5.91 10.87
CA ILE A 69 -13.15 -7.16 11.10
C ILE A 69 -13.94 -7.11 12.40
N ASN A 70 -13.32 -6.68 13.49
CA ASN A 70 -13.91 -6.68 14.83
C ASN A 70 -15.06 -5.67 14.97
N GLU A 71 -14.96 -4.52 14.32
CA GLU A 71 -15.95 -3.44 14.36
C GLU A 71 -16.94 -3.50 13.18
N ASP A 72 -16.87 -4.50 12.30
CA ASP A 72 -17.70 -4.66 11.10
C ASP A 72 -17.73 -3.40 10.22
N LEU A 73 -16.57 -2.77 10.04
CA LEU A 73 -16.47 -1.50 9.30
C LEU A 73 -16.66 -1.73 7.80
N LYS A 74 -17.22 -0.71 7.14
CA LYS A 74 -17.47 -0.71 5.70
C LYS A 74 -16.87 0.53 5.05
N ASP A 75 -16.50 0.39 3.79
CA ASP A 75 -15.94 1.47 2.97
C ASP A 75 -14.78 2.18 3.66
N VAL A 76 -13.77 1.41 4.05
CA VAL A 76 -12.58 1.88 4.77
C VAL A 76 -11.46 2.15 3.79
N PHE A 77 -10.84 3.29 3.93
CA PHE A 77 -9.60 3.67 3.26
C PHE A 77 -8.45 3.59 4.27
N ILE A 78 -7.33 3.06 3.83
CA ILE A 78 -6.13 2.95 4.64
C ILE A 78 -4.99 3.62 3.88
N LEU A 79 -4.26 4.50 4.55
CA LEU A 79 -3.08 5.18 4.05
C LEU A 79 -1.90 4.94 4.99
N GLU A 80 -0.71 4.93 4.44
CA GLU A 80 0.53 5.06 5.22
C GLU A 80 0.79 6.53 5.57
N ASP A 81 1.59 6.80 6.59
CA ASP A 81 1.81 8.14 7.12
C ASP A 81 2.68 9.06 6.23
N ASP A 82 3.11 8.57 5.09
CA ASP A 82 3.75 9.34 4.04
C ASP A 82 2.84 9.61 2.82
N ALA A 83 1.55 9.27 2.91
CA ALA A 83 0.57 9.46 1.85
C ALA A 83 -0.52 10.46 2.22
N ILE A 84 -1.14 11.07 1.21
CA ILE A 84 -2.32 11.94 1.35
C ILE A 84 -3.35 11.63 0.27
N ILE A 85 -4.62 11.94 0.53
CA ILE A 85 -5.66 11.94 -0.50
C ILE A 85 -5.69 13.31 -1.16
N GLU A 86 -5.32 13.37 -2.43
CA GLU A 86 -5.41 14.62 -3.20
C GLU A 86 -6.78 14.83 -3.84
N LYS A 87 -7.46 13.74 -4.20
CA LYS A 87 -8.69 13.79 -5.02
C LYS A 87 -9.87 13.18 -4.26
N TRP A 88 -10.28 13.86 -3.19
CA TRP A 88 -11.37 13.41 -2.31
C TRP A 88 -12.69 13.15 -3.05
N ASP A 89 -13.01 13.96 -4.04
CA ASP A 89 -14.23 13.83 -4.84
C ASP A 89 -14.29 12.51 -5.61
N ARG A 90 -13.12 11.91 -5.91
CA ARG A 90 -13.01 10.65 -6.62
C ARG A 90 -13.22 9.42 -5.74
N LEU A 91 -13.19 9.52 -4.42
CA LEU A 91 -13.49 8.40 -3.54
C LEU A 91 -14.86 7.78 -3.82
N LYS A 92 -15.83 8.58 -4.30
CA LYS A 92 -17.13 8.11 -4.76
C LYS A 92 -17.08 7.10 -5.91
N GLU A 93 -16.01 7.09 -6.71
CA GLU A 93 -15.84 6.14 -7.81
C GLU A 93 -15.67 4.69 -7.29
N LEU A 94 -15.29 4.53 -6.01
CA LEU A 94 -15.17 3.25 -5.33
C LEU A 94 -16.50 2.77 -4.72
N LYS A 95 -17.54 3.60 -4.76
CA LYS A 95 -18.87 3.21 -4.25
C LYS A 95 -19.40 2.00 -5.02
N GLY A 96 -19.65 0.91 -4.30
CA GLY A 96 -20.08 -0.36 -4.89
C GLY A 96 -18.94 -1.28 -5.34
N CYS A 97 -17.70 -0.87 -5.24
CA CYS A 97 -16.57 -1.79 -5.36
C CYS A 97 -16.62 -2.81 -4.22
N LYS A 98 -16.65 -4.10 -4.57
CA LYS A 98 -16.80 -5.20 -3.60
C LYS A 98 -15.49 -5.89 -3.25
N GLU A 99 -14.38 -5.43 -3.81
CA GLU A 99 -13.07 -6.03 -3.68
C GLU A 99 -12.06 -5.00 -3.18
N PHE A 100 -10.93 -5.50 -2.69
CA PHE A 100 -9.76 -4.67 -2.41
C PHE A 100 -9.39 -3.84 -3.65
N CYS A 101 -9.10 -2.56 -3.45
CA CYS A 101 -8.68 -1.68 -4.54
C CYS A 101 -7.54 -0.77 -4.08
N TYR A 102 -6.43 -0.78 -4.80
CA TYR A 102 -5.39 0.22 -4.61
C TYR A 102 -5.90 1.60 -5.01
N ILE A 103 -5.64 2.59 -4.18
CA ILE A 103 -5.98 3.99 -4.43
C ILE A 103 -4.74 4.88 -4.61
N GLY A 104 -3.58 4.37 -4.24
CA GLY A 104 -2.27 4.98 -4.40
C GLY A 104 -1.17 3.95 -4.32
N GLY A 105 -0.02 4.21 -4.93
CA GLY A 105 1.13 3.30 -4.97
C GLY A 105 1.86 3.34 -6.31
N GLN A 106 2.51 2.25 -6.66
CA GLN A 106 3.29 2.12 -7.88
C GLN A 106 2.77 1.02 -8.78
N ILE A 107 2.82 1.24 -10.09
CA ILE A 107 2.66 0.17 -11.09
C ILE A 107 4.05 -0.18 -11.63
N ASN A 108 4.46 -1.41 -11.42
CA ASN A 108 5.69 -1.95 -11.98
C ASN A 108 5.35 -2.92 -13.11
N ALA A 109 6.10 -2.85 -14.20
CA ALA A 109 6.05 -3.78 -15.31
C ALA A 109 7.27 -4.74 -15.31
N PRO A 110 7.47 -5.56 -14.28
CA PRO A 110 8.73 -6.30 -14.07
C PRO A 110 8.91 -7.47 -15.02
N LEU A 111 7.91 -7.83 -15.77
CA LEU A 111 7.90 -9.03 -16.60
C LEU A 111 7.98 -8.72 -18.09
N MET A 112 7.80 -7.50 -18.49
CA MET A 112 7.98 -7.09 -19.88
C MET A 112 9.46 -6.84 -20.12
N LYS A 113 10.13 -7.83 -20.67
CA LYS A 113 11.56 -7.77 -21.04
C LYS A 113 11.89 -6.64 -22.03
N ASP A 114 10.87 -6.05 -22.62
CA ASP A 114 10.97 -5.04 -23.68
C ASP A 114 10.91 -3.60 -23.19
N PHE A 115 10.51 -3.34 -21.93
CA PHE A 115 10.56 -2.00 -21.36
C PHE A 115 12.00 -1.60 -21.02
N LYS A 116 12.59 -0.84 -21.93
CA LYS A 116 13.97 -0.36 -21.78
C LYS A 116 14.07 0.98 -21.07
N LYS A 117 12.95 1.73 -20.98
CA LYS A 117 12.88 3.07 -20.42
C LYS A 117 11.63 3.22 -19.57
N PHE A 118 11.69 4.17 -18.67
CA PHE A 118 10.57 4.54 -17.82
C PHE A 118 9.36 5.08 -18.61
N GLU A 119 9.64 5.86 -19.67
CA GLU A 119 8.63 6.38 -20.58
C GLU A 119 7.80 5.27 -21.24
N ASP A 120 8.45 4.14 -21.59
CA ASP A 120 7.76 2.99 -22.19
C ASP A 120 6.70 2.44 -21.23
N ILE A 121 6.98 2.44 -19.91
CA ILE A 121 6.01 2.02 -18.87
C ILE A 121 4.87 3.02 -18.79
N LYS A 122 5.18 4.33 -18.80
CA LYS A 122 4.16 5.39 -18.78
C LYS A 122 3.18 5.26 -19.94
N ASP A 123 3.71 5.13 -21.13
CA ASP A 123 2.89 5.03 -22.34
C ASP A 123 2.04 3.77 -22.31
N SER A 124 2.62 2.63 -21.93
CA SER A 124 1.88 1.38 -21.76
C SER A 124 0.78 1.48 -20.70
N VAL A 125 1.01 2.16 -19.57
CA VAL A 125 -0.05 2.39 -18.58
C VAL A 125 -1.17 3.26 -19.15
N ARG A 126 -0.84 4.34 -19.87
CA ARG A 126 -1.82 5.23 -20.51
C ARG A 126 -2.64 4.51 -21.57
N GLU A 127 -2.02 3.64 -22.34
CA GLU A 127 -2.68 2.88 -23.41
C GLU A 127 -3.56 1.76 -22.86
N ASN A 128 -3.17 1.12 -21.75
CA ASN A 128 -3.84 -0.08 -21.23
C ASN A 128 -4.88 0.22 -20.14
N PHE A 129 -4.86 1.40 -19.51
CA PHE A 129 -5.75 1.70 -18.39
C PHE A 129 -6.62 2.93 -18.63
N CYS A 130 -7.90 2.79 -18.30
CA CYS A 130 -8.90 3.86 -18.42
C CYS A 130 -9.08 4.57 -17.09
N LYS A 131 -9.55 5.83 -17.12
CA LYS A 131 -9.95 6.54 -15.90
C LYS A 131 -11.03 5.75 -15.17
N GLY A 132 -10.81 5.52 -13.87
CA GLY A 132 -11.69 4.75 -12.99
C GLY A 132 -11.04 3.47 -12.48
N ILE A 133 -11.86 2.50 -12.08
CA ILE A 133 -11.38 1.22 -11.56
C ILE A 133 -10.93 0.33 -12.71
N ASN A 134 -9.71 -0.15 -12.61
CA ASN A 134 -9.08 -1.07 -13.55
C ASN A 134 -8.71 -2.39 -12.87
N VAL A 135 -8.49 -3.41 -13.69
CA VAL A 135 -7.96 -4.72 -13.26
C VAL A 135 -6.61 -4.91 -13.92
N ILE A 136 -5.60 -5.27 -13.14
CA ILE A 136 -4.29 -5.64 -13.68
C ILE A 136 -4.24 -7.13 -14.03
N ASP A 137 -3.49 -7.47 -15.07
CA ASP A 137 -2.94 -8.81 -15.21
C ASP A 137 -1.63 -8.88 -14.40
N PRO A 138 -1.57 -9.69 -13.34
CA PRO A 138 -0.36 -9.79 -12.51
C PRO A 138 0.81 -10.48 -13.23
N LYS A 139 0.61 -10.99 -14.42
CA LYS A 139 1.68 -11.47 -15.30
C LYS A 139 2.41 -10.33 -16.01
N GLU A 140 1.71 -9.26 -16.28
CA GLU A 140 2.23 -8.09 -17.02
C GLU A 140 2.60 -6.96 -16.07
N PHE A 141 1.73 -6.64 -15.11
CA PHE A 141 1.90 -5.53 -14.19
C PHE A 141 1.84 -5.99 -12.73
N ARG A 142 2.48 -5.23 -11.85
CA ARG A 142 2.40 -5.38 -10.39
C ARG A 142 2.11 -4.05 -9.75
N LEU A 143 1.21 -4.08 -8.79
CA LEU A 143 1.02 -2.95 -7.87
C LEU A 143 1.97 -3.14 -6.69
N ALA A 144 2.82 -2.16 -6.45
CA ALA A 144 3.81 -2.16 -5.38
C ALA A 144 3.75 -0.85 -4.60
N HIS A 145 4.43 -0.80 -3.46
CA HIS A 145 4.51 0.38 -2.60
C HIS A 145 3.11 1.00 -2.37
N ALA A 146 2.24 0.23 -1.73
CA ALA A 146 0.86 0.60 -1.50
C ALA A 146 0.76 1.74 -0.48
N CYS A 147 0.87 2.98 -0.93
CA CYS A 147 0.67 4.14 -0.05
C CYS A 147 -0.80 4.33 0.36
N GLY A 148 -1.74 3.69 -0.35
CA GLY A 148 -3.15 3.73 0.01
C GLY A 148 -3.99 2.66 -0.67
N TYR A 149 -4.99 2.16 0.04
CA TYR A 149 -5.93 1.16 -0.47
C TYR A 149 -7.31 1.24 0.19
N PHE A 150 -8.28 0.64 -0.49
CA PHE A 150 -9.68 0.59 -0.09
C PHE A 150 -10.10 -0.83 0.29
N ILE A 151 -10.76 -0.96 1.42
CA ILE A 151 -11.37 -2.20 1.95
C ILE A 151 -12.89 -2.00 2.05
N PRO A 152 -13.69 -2.66 1.21
CA PRO A 152 -15.15 -2.43 1.18
C PRO A 152 -15.90 -2.97 2.41
N ASN A 153 -15.41 -4.05 3.02
CA ASN A 153 -16.10 -4.71 4.13
C ASN A 153 -15.19 -5.71 4.86
N LYS A 154 -15.66 -6.21 5.99
CA LYS A 154 -14.93 -7.17 6.82
C LYS A 154 -14.58 -8.48 6.11
N ARG A 155 -15.41 -8.95 5.17
CA ARG A 155 -15.14 -10.20 4.45
C ARG A 155 -13.87 -10.07 3.60
N VAL A 156 -13.69 -8.93 2.94
CA VAL A 156 -12.47 -8.64 2.18
C VAL A 156 -11.27 -8.50 3.12
N ALA A 157 -11.44 -7.81 4.26
CA ALA A 157 -10.38 -7.73 5.28
C ALA A 157 -9.99 -9.13 5.81
N GLN A 158 -10.97 -10.00 6.08
CA GLN A 158 -10.72 -11.39 6.51
C GLN A 158 -9.99 -12.21 5.44
N ASP A 159 -10.42 -12.11 4.18
CA ASP A 159 -9.79 -12.84 3.08
C ASP A 159 -8.33 -12.40 2.91
N ILE A 160 -8.03 -11.11 3.03
CA ILE A 160 -6.66 -10.60 2.97
C ILE A 160 -5.86 -11.07 4.17
N LEU A 161 -6.35 -10.85 5.39
CA LEU A 161 -5.64 -11.20 6.62
C LEU A 161 -5.34 -12.69 6.70
N SER A 162 -6.28 -13.56 6.29
CA SER A 162 -6.08 -15.01 6.29
C SER A 162 -5.10 -15.51 5.23
N ASN A 163 -4.84 -14.70 4.21
CA ASN A 163 -3.91 -15.02 3.13
C ASN A 163 -2.55 -14.32 3.27
N ILE A 164 -2.41 -13.37 4.17
CA ILE A 164 -1.08 -12.91 4.62
C ILE A 164 -0.44 -14.11 5.32
N PRO A 165 0.62 -14.70 4.76
CA PRO A 165 1.21 -15.90 5.37
C PRO A 165 1.61 -15.57 6.80
N ASN A 166 1.30 -16.49 7.72
CA ASN A 166 1.78 -16.39 9.10
C ASN A 166 3.31 -16.31 9.09
N CYS A 167 3.80 -15.15 8.85
CA CYS A 167 5.10 -14.57 9.15
C CYS A 167 6.35 -15.46 9.12
N LYS A 168 6.39 -16.52 8.35
CA LYS A 168 7.56 -17.41 8.26
C LYS A 168 8.45 -17.15 7.04
N LYS A 169 8.19 -16.09 6.28
CA LYS A 169 9.03 -15.73 5.13
C LYS A 169 9.21 -14.23 5.08
N GLU A 170 10.42 -13.81 4.76
CA GLU A 170 10.83 -12.43 4.55
C GLU A 170 9.88 -11.69 3.64
N ARG A 171 8.90 -10.96 4.23
CA ARG A 171 8.01 -10.18 3.39
C ARG A 171 7.57 -8.91 4.09
N ALA A 172 8.08 -7.78 3.60
CA ALA A 172 7.41 -6.51 3.77
C ALA A 172 5.94 -6.66 3.30
N ILE A 173 5.03 -5.95 3.90
CA ILE A 173 3.60 -6.02 3.57
C ILE A 173 3.33 -5.85 2.07
N ASP A 174 4.09 -5.01 1.38
CA ASP A 174 4.05 -4.86 -0.08
C ASP A 174 4.31 -6.15 -0.83
N THR A 175 5.29 -6.93 -0.38
CA THR A 175 5.62 -8.22 -0.98
C THR A 175 4.49 -9.24 -0.75
N GLU A 176 3.82 -9.17 0.40
CA GLU A 176 2.63 -9.98 0.66
C GLU A 176 1.48 -9.61 -0.27
N TYR A 177 1.23 -8.31 -0.47
CA TYR A 177 0.22 -7.85 -1.42
C TYR A 177 0.55 -8.27 -2.85
N ILE A 178 1.81 -8.22 -3.28
CA ILE A 178 2.24 -8.77 -4.58
C ILE A 178 1.98 -10.27 -4.65
N SER A 179 2.18 -11.01 -3.56
CA SER A 179 1.87 -12.44 -3.52
C SER A 179 0.36 -12.70 -3.68
N LEU A 180 -0.48 -11.87 -3.06
CA LEU A 180 -1.93 -11.94 -3.21
C LEU A 180 -2.39 -11.57 -4.63
N GLN A 181 -1.71 -10.61 -5.27
CA GLN A 181 -1.96 -10.29 -6.68
C GLN A 181 -1.72 -11.51 -7.58
N LYS A 182 -0.59 -12.20 -7.41
CA LYS A 182 -0.28 -13.42 -8.17
C LYS A 182 -1.31 -14.53 -7.98
N LYS A 183 -2.00 -14.54 -6.84
CA LYS A 183 -3.09 -15.47 -6.53
C LYS A 183 -4.46 -14.96 -7.02
N GLY A 184 -4.50 -13.81 -7.69
CA GLY A 184 -5.74 -13.19 -8.16
C GLY A 184 -6.65 -12.62 -7.06
N LYS A 185 -6.11 -12.40 -5.84
CA LYS A 185 -6.85 -11.87 -4.69
C LYS A 185 -6.89 -10.35 -4.65
N ILE A 186 -5.85 -9.70 -5.12
CA ILE A 186 -5.70 -8.24 -5.18
C ILE A 186 -5.35 -7.88 -6.61
N THR A 187 -6.32 -7.40 -7.37
CA THR A 187 -6.11 -7.11 -8.80
C THR A 187 -6.62 -5.73 -9.22
N LYS A 188 -7.37 -5.04 -8.34
CA LYS A 188 -8.01 -3.77 -8.69
C LYS A 188 -7.21 -2.57 -8.22
N PHE A 189 -7.23 -1.54 -9.03
CA PHE A 189 -6.71 -0.22 -8.69
C PHE A 189 -7.52 0.86 -9.40
N ILE A 190 -7.49 2.08 -8.88
CA ILE A 190 -8.11 3.23 -9.50
C ILE A 190 -7.07 4.07 -10.24
N TYR A 191 -7.36 4.41 -11.50
CA TYR A 191 -6.47 5.22 -12.33
C TYR A 191 -7.16 6.51 -12.80
N PRO A 192 -6.49 7.67 -12.82
CA PRO A 192 -5.26 7.97 -12.07
C PRO A 192 -5.45 7.82 -10.56
N ALA A 193 -4.35 7.67 -9.81
CA ALA A 193 -4.39 7.48 -8.36
C ALA A 193 -5.16 8.60 -7.64
N ILE A 194 -5.78 8.25 -6.53
CA ILE A 194 -6.49 9.18 -5.61
C ILE A 194 -5.56 9.64 -4.51
N ALA A 195 -4.78 8.71 -3.95
CA ALA A 195 -3.78 8.97 -2.94
C ALA A 195 -2.38 9.04 -3.56
N THR A 196 -1.52 9.84 -2.96
CA THR A 196 -0.15 10.10 -3.42
C THR A 196 0.79 10.15 -2.25
N LEU A 197 2.06 9.85 -2.49
CA LEU A 197 3.11 10.03 -1.50
C LEU A 197 3.34 11.52 -1.21
N TYR A 198 3.47 11.85 0.06
CA TYR A 198 3.80 13.20 0.49
C TYR A 198 5.30 13.45 0.33
N LEU A 199 5.68 14.07 -0.77
CA LEU A 199 7.06 14.23 -1.24
C LEU A 199 8.09 14.83 -0.26
N PRO A 200 7.77 15.80 0.65
CA PRO A 200 8.77 16.29 1.60
C PRO A 200 9.32 15.21 2.52
N GLU A 201 8.50 14.24 2.88
CA GLU A 201 8.87 13.15 3.79
C GLU A 201 9.66 12.05 3.09
N ALA A 202 9.26 11.74 1.89
CA ALA A 202 9.99 10.82 1.04
C ALA A 202 11.46 11.23 0.83
N LYS A 203 11.82 12.53 0.95
CA LYS A 203 13.21 13.04 0.78
C LYS A 203 14.20 12.59 1.85
N LYS A 204 13.76 12.10 2.98
CA LYS A 204 14.67 11.79 4.10
C LYS A 204 15.28 10.39 4.07
N GLY A 205 14.91 9.49 3.15
CA GLY A 205 15.38 8.11 3.21
C GLY A 205 15.52 7.30 1.94
N PHE A 206 15.17 7.81 0.77
CA PHE A 206 15.24 7.06 -0.49
C PHE A 206 15.98 7.83 -1.59
N SER A 207 16.70 7.11 -2.46
CA SER A 207 17.38 7.72 -3.60
C SER A 207 16.35 8.19 -4.64
N TYR A 208 16.26 9.48 -4.77
CA TYR A 208 15.21 10.26 -5.40
C TYR A 208 15.22 10.31 -6.92
N SER A 209 16.07 9.59 -7.59
CA SER A 209 16.16 9.68 -9.05
C SER A 209 14.86 9.31 -9.78
N THR A 210 13.98 8.57 -9.10
CA THR A 210 12.77 8.03 -9.72
C THR A 210 11.50 8.83 -9.46
N TYR A 211 11.40 9.55 -8.34
CA TYR A 211 10.15 10.23 -7.93
C TYR A 211 9.87 11.56 -8.63
N LYS A 212 10.86 12.18 -9.24
CA LYS A 212 10.79 13.56 -9.73
C LYS A 212 10.08 13.74 -11.06
N LEU A 213 9.59 12.66 -11.70
CA LEU A 213 9.15 12.68 -13.09
C LEU A 213 7.64 12.49 -13.31
N LEU A 214 6.79 12.57 -12.26
CA LEU A 214 5.46 12.03 -12.36
C LEU A 214 4.35 13.05 -12.15
N ASP A 215 3.76 13.47 -13.26
CA ASP A 215 2.40 14.02 -13.30
C ASP A 215 1.33 12.92 -13.13
N ASP A 216 1.70 11.65 -13.30
CA ASP A 216 0.84 10.48 -13.16
C ASP A 216 1.39 9.54 -12.08
N GLN A 217 0.80 9.56 -10.91
CA GLN A 217 1.30 9.01 -9.64
C GLN A 217 1.35 7.48 -9.51
N TRP A 218 1.02 6.75 -10.55
CA TRP A 218 1.07 5.29 -10.58
C TRP A 218 2.35 4.71 -11.22
N LEU A 219 3.28 5.57 -11.63
CA LEU A 219 4.38 5.15 -12.48
C LEU A 219 5.74 5.29 -11.80
N TYR A 220 6.32 4.19 -11.44
CA TYR A 220 7.74 3.99 -11.08
C TYR A 220 8.30 2.74 -11.71
#